data_b8de604cc0956535f892f8dffa44124b
#
_entry.id   b8de604cc0956535f892f8dffa44124b
#
_cell.length_a   1.000
_cell.length_b   1.000
_cell.length_c   1.000
_cell.angle_alpha   90.00
_cell.angle_beta   90.00
_cell.angle_gamma   90.00
#
_symmetry.space_group_name_H-M   'P 1'
#
loop_
_entity.id
_entity.type
_entity.pdbx_description
1 polymer ?
#
loop_
_entity_poly.entity_id
_entity_poly.type
_entity_poly.pdbx_seq_one_letter_code
_entity_poly.pdbx_strand_id
1 'polypeptide(L)' 'MKAEYTEQYKKFGLNVVYYRKMHGLTQLQLAEFLEIDRSHISAIELGKVGVSFDLIFKMCEVLRIKPKELFDFRDG' A
#
# COMPACT_ATOMS: atom_id res chain seq x y z
N MET A 1 8.41 -9.96 -7.80
CA MET A 1 8.15 -10.44 -6.41
C MET A 1 8.16 -11.94 -6.39
N LYS A 2 8.67 -12.55 -5.32
CA LYS A 2 8.72 -14.01 -5.20
C LYS A 2 7.45 -14.55 -4.56
N ALA A 3 6.95 -15.68 -5.08
CA ALA A 3 5.72 -16.30 -4.58
C ALA A 3 5.80 -16.66 -3.08
N GLU A 4 6.99 -16.99 -2.58
CA GLU A 4 7.17 -17.33 -1.17
C GLU A 4 6.91 -16.17 -0.21
N TYR A 5 6.87 -14.94 -0.71
CA TYR A 5 6.60 -13.76 0.10
C TYR A 5 5.19 -13.21 -0.10
N THR A 6 4.30 -13.98 -0.72
CA THR A 6 2.94 -13.54 -1.05
C THR A 6 2.17 -13.08 0.18
N GLU A 7 2.28 -13.77 1.30
CA GLU A 7 1.56 -13.39 2.52
C GLU A 7 2.01 -12.03 3.06
N GLN A 8 3.32 -11.76 3.00
CA GLN A 8 3.86 -10.48 3.43
C GLN A 8 3.36 -9.34 2.54
N TYR A 9 3.32 -9.55 1.23
CA TYR A 9 2.80 -8.55 0.29
C TYR A 9 1.31 -8.31 0.49
N LYS A 10 0.54 -9.37 0.79
CA LYS A 10 -0.89 -9.22 1.09
C LYS A 10 -1.11 -8.41 2.36
N LYS A 11 -0.33 -8.68 3.40
CA LYS A 11 -0.44 -7.93 4.67
C LYS A 11 -0.06 -6.47 4.48
N PHE A 12 0.99 -6.20 3.73
CA PHE A 12 1.35 -4.84 3.37
C PHE A 12 0.21 -4.15 2.62
N GLY A 13 -0.35 -4.83 1.62
CA GLY A 13 -1.47 -4.31 0.84
C GLY A 13 -2.69 -3.98 1.69
N LEU A 14 -3.03 -4.85 2.66
CA LEU A 14 -4.12 -4.59 3.59
C LEU A 14 -3.87 -3.34 4.43
N ASN A 15 -2.62 -3.10 4.83
CA ASN A 15 -2.29 -1.88 5.56
C ASN A 15 -2.48 -0.65 4.68
N VAL A 16 -2.14 -0.73 3.40
CA VAL A 16 -2.39 0.37 2.46
C VAL A 16 -3.90 0.65 2.39
N VAL A 17 -4.71 -0.39 2.25
CA VAL A 17 -6.18 -0.23 2.24
C VAL A 17 -6.66 0.46 3.52
N TYR A 18 -6.18 0.00 4.67
CA TYR A 18 -6.59 0.51 5.96
C TYR A 18 -6.34 2.02 6.07
N TYR A 19 -5.11 2.45 5.80
CA TYR A 19 -4.75 3.86 5.94
C TYR A 19 -5.37 4.71 4.83
N ARG A 20 -5.52 4.16 3.63
CA ARG A 20 -6.23 4.86 2.56
C ARG A 20 -7.67 5.16 2.97
N LYS A 21 -8.37 4.16 3.50
CA LYS A 21 -9.77 4.32 3.93
C LYS A 21 -9.90 5.25 5.13
N MET A 22 -8.93 5.22 6.04
CA MET A 22 -8.91 6.17 7.16
C MET A 22 -8.92 7.62 6.69
N HIS A 23 -8.28 7.91 5.57
CA HIS A 23 -8.25 9.24 4.98
C HIS A 23 -9.43 9.49 4.04
N GLY A 24 -10.37 8.56 3.93
CA GLY A 24 -11.51 8.69 3.05
C GLY A 24 -11.17 8.71 1.57
N LEU A 25 -10.03 8.14 1.18
CA LEU A 25 -9.57 8.16 -0.20
C LEU A 25 -10.02 6.91 -0.95
N THR A 26 -10.47 7.11 -2.21
CA THR A 26 -10.66 6.00 -3.13
C THR A 26 -9.30 5.55 -3.68
N GLN A 27 -9.28 4.37 -4.31
CA GLN A 27 -8.05 3.93 -5.00
C GLN A 27 -7.61 4.94 -6.06
N LEU A 28 -8.56 5.49 -6.81
CA LEU A 28 -8.26 6.49 -7.84
C LEU A 28 -7.64 7.74 -7.23
N GLN A 29 -8.20 8.24 -6.13
CA GLN A 29 -7.67 9.43 -5.47
C GLN A 29 -6.25 9.20 -4.96
N LEU A 30 -6.00 8.06 -4.32
CA LEU A 30 -4.65 7.75 -3.86
C LEU A 30 -3.68 7.64 -5.04
N ALA A 31 -4.11 6.97 -6.13
CA ALA A 31 -3.29 6.84 -7.33
C ALA A 31 -2.94 8.21 -7.92
N GLU A 32 -3.89 9.14 -7.95
CA GLU A 32 -3.64 10.50 -8.43
C GLU A 32 -2.59 11.23 -7.58
N PHE A 33 -2.70 11.13 -6.24
CA PHE A 33 -1.68 11.72 -5.36
C PHE A 33 -0.30 11.13 -5.58
N LEU A 34 -0.24 9.82 -5.88
CA LEU A 34 1.02 9.13 -6.08
C LEU A 34 1.52 9.17 -7.55
N GLU A 35 0.71 9.73 -8.43
CA GLU A 35 1.01 9.84 -9.86
C GLU A 35 1.24 8.47 -10.51
N ILE A 36 0.42 7.50 -10.13
CA ILE A 36 0.44 6.15 -10.71
C ILE A 36 -0.98 5.76 -11.12
N ASP A 37 -1.12 4.68 -11.85
CA ASP A 37 -2.44 4.19 -12.29
C ASP A 37 -3.21 3.58 -11.12
N ARG A 38 -4.55 3.71 -11.14
CA ARG A 38 -5.41 3.07 -10.16
C ARG A 38 -5.19 1.55 -10.14
N SER A 39 -4.99 0.94 -11.31
CA SER A 39 -4.74 -0.50 -11.40
C SER A 39 -3.48 -0.91 -10.64
N HIS A 40 -2.48 -0.02 -10.58
CA HIS A 40 -1.27 -0.27 -9.80
C HIS A 40 -1.58 -0.27 -8.30
N ILE A 41 -2.39 0.68 -7.83
CA ILE A 41 -2.84 0.70 -6.42
C ILE A 41 -3.60 -0.60 -6.11
N SER A 42 -4.52 -0.99 -7.00
CA SER A 42 -5.28 -2.22 -6.80
C SER A 42 -4.37 -3.45 -6.67
N ALA A 43 -3.36 -3.56 -7.53
CA ALA A 43 -2.41 -4.67 -7.49
C ALA A 43 -1.59 -4.67 -6.18
N ILE A 44 -1.18 -3.48 -5.72
CA ILE A 44 -0.45 -3.35 -4.45
C ILE A 44 -1.34 -3.80 -3.29
N GLU A 45 -2.58 -3.33 -3.27
CA GLU A 45 -3.51 -3.65 -2.17
C GLU A 45 -3.86 -5.14 -2.12
N LEU A 46 -3.85 -5.80 -3.26
CA LEU A 46 -4.10 -7.25 -3.34
C LEU A 46 -2.84 -8.09 -3.09
N GLY A 47 -1.69 -7.45 -2.94
CA GLY A 47 -0.45 -8.17 -2.71
C GLY A 47 0.10 -8.89 -3.95
N LYS A 48 -0.24 -8.39 -5.13
CA LYS A 48 0.14 -9.02 -6.41
C LYS A 48 1.44 -8.50 -7.00
N VAL A 49 1.96 -7.38 -6.50
CA VAL A 49 3.18 -6.75 -7.02
C VAL A 49 4.04 -6.27 -5.88
N GLY A 50 5.33 -6.13 -6.13
CA GLY A 50 6.24 -5.49 -5.20
C GLY A 50 6.10 -3.97 -5.28
N VAL A 51 6.68 -3.27 -4.30
CA VAL A 51 6.59 -1.81 -4.20
C VAL A 51 7.99 -1.27 -3.96
N SER A 52 8.37 -0.25 -4.72
CA SER A 52 9.67 0.40 -4.51
C SER A 52 9.66 1.19 -3.19
N PHE A 53 10.83 1.39 -2.62
CA PHE A 53 10.94 2.23 -1.42
C PHE A 53 10.49 3.67 -1.70
N ASP A 54 10.83 4.21 -2.87
CA ASP A 54 10.39 5.56 -3.21
C ASP A 54 8.88 5.69 -3.17
N LEU A 55 8.17 4.70 -3.71
CA LEU A 55 6.71 4.71 -3.68
C LEU A 55 6.18 4.55 -2.26
N ILE A 56 6.80 3.68 -1.47
CA ILE A 56 6.43 3.51 -0.05
C ILE A 56 6.57 4.83 0.70
N PHE A 57 7.69 5.53 0.51
CA PHE A 57 7.91 6.80 1.19
C PHE A 57 6.91 7.86 0.75
N LYS A 58 6.57 7.89 -0.53
CA LYS A 58 5.55 8.82 -1.03
C LYS A 58 4.16 8.49 -0.48
N MET A 59 3.82 7.22 -0.38
CA MET A 59 2.58 6.79 0.28
C MET A 59 2.52 7.29 1.73
N CYS A 60 3.63 7.16 2.45
CA CYS A 60 3.69 7.61 3.84
C CYS A 60 3.46 9.10 3.97
N GLU A 61 4.02 9.89 3.04
CA GLU A 61 3.78 11.33 3.02
C GLU A 61 2.30 11.65 2.78
N VAL A 62 1.70 11.02 1.78
CA VAL A 62 0.29 11.25 1.42
C VAL A 62 -0.64 10.81 2.55
N LEU A 63 -0.39 9.65 3.13
CA LEU A 63 -1.22 9.06 4.17
C LEU A 63 -0.86 9.56 5.58
N ARG A 64 0.19 10.35 5.71
CA ARG A 64 0.67 10.93 6.98
C ARG A 64 0.94 9.86 8.04
N ILE A 65 1.63 8.82 7.62
CA ILE A 65 2.03 7.72 8.49
C ILE A 65 3.52 7.47 8.38
N LYS A 66 4.05 6.73 9.34
CA LYS A 66 5.45 6.30 9.30
C LYS A 66 5.55 4.97 8.53
N PRO A 67 6.68 4.71 7.86
CA PRO A 67 6.84 3.44 7.13
C PRO A 67 6.57 2.21 7.99
N LYS A 68 6.92 2.23 9.27
CA LYS A 68 6.68 1.10 10.18
C LYS A 68 5.20 0.71 10.24
N GLU A 69 4.30 1.66 10.03
CA GLU A 69 2.87 1.37 10.11
C GLU A 69 2.38 0.54 8.93
N LEU A 70 3.02 0.70 7.76
CA LEU A 70 2.72 -0.14 6.60
C LEU A 70 3.25 -1.56 6.76
N PHE A 71 4.28 -1.74 7.60
CA PHE A 71 4.91 -3.03 7.85
C PHE A 71 4.50 -3.67 9.17
N ASP A 72 3.55 -3.09 9.87
CA ASP A 72 2.99 -3.68 11.09
C ASP A 72 2.02 -4.79 10.71
N PHE A 73 2.56 -5.98 10.55
CA PHE A 73 1.80 -7.15 10.11
C PHE A 73 1.18 -7.83 11.33
N ARG A 74 -0.08 -7.57 11.56
CA ARG A 74 -0.81 -8.17 12.67
C ARG A 74 -1.23 -9.59 12.32
N ASP A 75 -0.92 -10.52 13.20
CA ASP A 75 -1.37 -11.90 13.09
C ASP A 75 -2.58 -12.09 14.00
N GLY A 76 -3.65 -12.54 13.41
CA GLY A 76 -4.85 -12.82 14.20
C GLY A 76 -6.10 -12.35 13.64
#